data_695ba659620d629b077cdc3cdeb3487a
#
_entry.id   695ba659620d629b077cdc3cdeb3487a
#
_cell.length_a   1.000
_cell.length_b   1.000
_cell.length_c   1.000
_cell.angle_alpha   90.00
_cell.angle_beta   90.00
_cell.angle_gamma   90.00
#
_symmetry.space_group_name_H-M   'P 1'
#
loop_
_entity.id
_entity.type
_entity.pdbx_description
1 polymer ?
#
loop_
_entity_poly.entity_id
_entity_poly.type
_entity_poly.pdbx_seq_one_letter_code
_entity_poly.pdbx_strand_id
1 'polypeptide(L)'
;MSEAATNPRPKNSTLIRRFLPYMAKYRGVLAFDLFCAALTTLCDIALPSIMRTLTNTVSAAALTVDTVLRLAALYFVLRIIDGAASYFMSGIGHIMGVHIETDMRRDAFDHLLRLDHTYYNNTKVGQIMGRITNDLFDVTEFAHHCPEEFFIAAIKIVVSFIIL
;
A
#
# COMPACT_ATOMS: atom_id res chain seq x y z
N MET A 1 -4.87 -37.00 -29.23
CA MET A 1 -5.65 -36.23 -28.25
C MET A 1 -5.01 -36.53 -26.90
N SER A 2 -4.07 -35.71 -26.46
CA SER A 2 -3.40 -35.86 -25.17
C SER A 2 -4.07 -34.90 -24.18
N GLU A 3 -4.70 -35.48 -23.19
CA GLU A 3 -5.38 -34.84 -22.08
C GLU A 3 -4.35 -33.98 -21.32
N ALA A 4 -4.43 -32.66 -21.49
CA ALA A 4 -3.63 -31.72 -20.74
C ALA A 4 -3.99 -31.90 -19.26
N ALA A 5 -3.10 -32.55 -18.50
CA ALA A 5 -3.20 -32.70 -17.06
C ALA A 5 -3.41 -31.30 -16.46
N THR A 6 -4.64 -30.99 -16.11
CA THR A 6 -5.00 -29.76 -15.38
C THR A 6 -4.38 -29.86 -14.00
N ASN A 7 -3.19 -29.29 -13.89
CA ASN A 7 -2.53 -29.13 -12.58
C ASN A 7 -3.49 -28.30 -11.70
N PRO A 8 -3.98 -28.84 -10.57
CA PRO A 8 -4.96 -28.14 -9.76
C PRO A 8 -4.40 -26.80 -9.31
N ARG A 9 -5.18 -25.71 -9.52
CA ARG A 9 -4.76 -24.37 -9.09
C ARG A 9 -4.38 -24.40 -7.61
N PRO A 10 -3.22 -23.90 -7.23
CA PRO A 10 -2.81 -23.87 -5.83
C PRO A 10 -3.83 -23.10 -5.01
N LYS A 11 -4.15 -23.57 -3.81
CA LYS A 11 -5.07 -22.90 -2.89
C LYS A 11 -4.53 -21.50 -2.57
N ASN A 12 -5.41 -20.49 -2.48
CA ASN A 12 -5.02 -19.10 -2.18
C ASN A 12 -4.12 -18.97 -0.94
N SER A 13 -4.35 -19.78 0.09
CA SER A 13 -3.50 -19.83 1.29
C SER A 13 -2.05 -20.22 0.98
N THR A 14 -1.81 -21.06 -0.03
CA THR A 14 -0.46 -21.48 -0.45
C THR A 14 0.25 -20.33 -1.18
N LEU A 15 -0.48 -19.53 -1.96
CA LEU A 15 0.06 -18.38 -2.67
C LEU A 15 0.50 -17.29 -1.68
N ILE A 16 -0.37 -16.93 -0.74
CA ILE A 16 -0.06 -15.95 0.31
C ILE A 16 1.16 -16.41 1.12
N ARG A 17 1.23 -17.68 1.52
CA ARG A 17 2.37 -18.22 2.29
C ARG A 17 3.69 -18.15 1.53
N ARG A 18 3.66 -18.27 0.20
CA ARG A 18 4.86 -18.14 -0.65
C ARG A 18 5.29 -16.69 -0.86
N PHE A 19 4.34 -15.77 -0.83
CA PHE A 19 4.58 -14.34 -0.98
C PHE A 19 5.10 -13.66 0.31
N LEU A 20 4.62 -14.12 1.47
CA LEU A 20 4.93 -13.54 2.78
C LEU A 20 6.45 -13.35 3.06
N PRO A 21 7.36 -14.28 2.69
CA PRO A 21 8.79 -14.11 2.89
C PRO A 21 9.38 -12.89 2.20
N TYR A 22 8.89 -12.53 1.01
CA TYR A 22 9.33 -11.35 0.27
C TYR A 22 8.94 -10.06 0.99
N MET A 23 7.70 -9.98 1.50
CA MET A 23 7.26 -8.86 2.33
C MET A 23 8.02 -8.78 3.66
N ALA A 24 8.28 -9.91 4.30
CA ALA A 24 8.97 -9.97 5.59
C ALA A 24 10.41 -9.41 5.52
N LYS A 25 11.05 -9.50 4.36
CA LYS A 25 12.37 -8.91 4.10
C LYS A 25 12.35 -7.38 4.25
N TYR A 26 11.25 -6.73 3.87
CA TYR A 26 11.06 -5.27 3.87
C TYR A 26 10.16 -4.78 5.01
N ARG A 27 9.98 -5.57 6.07
CA ARG A 27 9.09 -5.27 7.21
C ARG A 27 9.30 -3.88 7.83
N GLY A 28 10.53 -3.36 7.84
CA GLY A 28 10.82 -2.03 8.39
C GLY A 28 10.26 -0.91 7.51
N VAL A 29 10.38 -1.06 6.20
CA VAL A 29 9.83 -0.12 5.21
C VAL A 29 8.31 -0.17 5.26
N LEU A 30 7.71 -1.36 5.29
CA LEU A 30 6.27 -1.55 5.43
C LEU A 30 5.72 -0.94 6.72
N ALA A 31 6.42 -1.11 7.85
CA ALA A 31 5.99 -0.52 9.13
C ALA A 31 6.04 1.01 9.09
N PHE A 32 7.07 1.59 8.45
CA PHE A 32 7.16 3.03 8.27
C PHE A 32 6.07 3.58 7.33
N ASP A 33 5.80 2.87 6.25
CA ASP A 33 4.73 3.18 5.31
C ASP A 33 3.36 3.20 5.99
N LEU A 34 3.03 2.15 6.74
CA LEU A 34 1.80 2.08 7.55
C LEU A 34 1.74 3.17 8.63
N PHE A 35 2.86 3.57 9.21
CA PHE A 35 2.91 4.69 10.13
C PHE A 35 2.57 6.01 9.43
N CYS A 36 3.13 6.26 8.26
CA CYS A 36 2.77 7.43 7.43
C CYS A 36 1.29 7.42 7.05
N ALA A 37 0.76 6.25 6.65
CA ALA A 37 -0.65 6.06 6.33
C ALA A 37 -1.59 6.35 7.53
N ALA A 38 -1.19 5.94 8.74
CA ALA A 38 -1.92 6.30 9.94
C ALA A 38 -1.89 7.81 10.21
N LEU A 39 -0.74 8.44 10.00
CA LEU A 39 -0.55 9.87 10.25
C LEU A 39 -1.38 10.71 9.27
N THR A 40 -1.36 10.40 7.98
CA THR A 40 -2.20 11.09 6.97
C THR A 40 -3.68 10.89 7.27
N THR A 41 -4.09 9.67 7.65
CA THR A 41 -5.48 9.38 8.02
C THR A 41 -5.94 10.18 9.23
N LEU A 42 -5.09 10.35 10.24
CA LEU A 42 -5.40 11.19 11.41
C LEU A 42 -5.50 12.67 11.02
N CYS A 43 -4.63 13.15 10.14
CA CYS A 43 -4.73 14.51 9.61
C CYS A 43 -6.03 14.72 8.82
N ASP A 44 -6.42 13.76 7.97
CA ASP A 44 -7.67 13.79 7.20
C ASP A 44 -8.92 13.93 8.09
N ILE A 45 -8.88 13.36 9.28
CA ILE A 45 -10.00 13.45 10.24
C ILE A 45 -9.91 14.73 11.08
N ALA A 46 -8.70 15.14 11.46
CA ALA A 46 -8.50 16.33 12.30
C ALA A 46 -8.79 17.64 11.55
N LEU A 47 -8.41 17.73 10.27
CA LEU A 47 -8.55 18.96 9.49
C LEU A 47 -10.00 19.44 9.34
N PRO A 48 -11.00 18.59 8.97
CA PRO A 48 -12.41 18.99 8.96
C PRO A 48 -12.93 19.38 10.34
N SER A 49 -12.44 18.76 11.41
CA SER A 49 -12.84 19.06 12.79
C SER A 49 -12.39 20.48 13.20
N ILE A 50 -11.18 20.88 12.80
CA ILE A 50 -10.68 22.26 13.00
C ILE A 50 -11.54 23.25 12.24
N MET A 51 -11.87 22.95 10.98
CA MET A 51 -12.72 23.82 10.16
C MET A 51 -14.13 23.96 10.75
N ARG A 52 -14.71 22.87 11.25
CA ARG A 52 -16.01 22.88 11.97
C ARG A 52 -15.94 23.78 13.21
N THR A 53 -14.87 23.64 14.01
CA THR A 53 -14.69 24.46 15.21
C THR A 53 -14.58 25.94 14.85
N LEU A 54 -13.82 26.28 13.81
CA LEU A 54 -13.69 27.65 13.33
C LEU A 54 -15.06 28.21 12.92
N THR A 55 -15.83 27.49 12.11
CA THR A 55 -17.16 27.90 11.65
C THR A 55 -18.14 28.11 12.82
N ASN A 56 -18.14 27.21 13.79
CA ASN A 56 -19.00 27.31 14.97
C ASN A 56 -18.62 28.55 15.83
N THR A 57 -17.33 28.84 15.96
CA THR A 57 -16.82 29.99 16.72
C THR A 57 -17.19 31.31 16.01
N VAL A 58 -17.15 31.33 14.67
CA VAL A 58 -17.65 32.46 13.88
C VAL A 58 -19.14 32.73 14.16
N SER A 59 -19.95 31.65 14.09
CA SER A 59 -21.39 31.74 14.25
C SER A 59 -21.81 32.19 15.65
N ALA A 60 -20.99 31.87 16.68
CA ALA A 60 -21.22 32.30 18.07
C ALA A 60 -20.75 33.74 18.38
N ALA A 61 -20.26 34.49 17.39
CA ALA A 61 -19.64 35.82 17.56
C ALA A 61 -18.51 35.88 18.62
N ALA A 62 -17.88 34.72 18.92
CA ALA A 62 -16.83 34.58 19.93
C ALA A 62 -15.42 34.62 19.33
N LEU A 63 -15.27 35.11 18.08
CA LEU A 63 -13.99 35.17 17.37
C LEU A 63 -13.08 36.24 17.97
N THR A 64 -11.95 35.77 18.50
CA THR A 64 -10.80 36.64 18.74
C THR A 64 -9.73 36.34 17.68
N VAL A 65 -8.96 37.40 17.31
CA VAL A 65 -7.84 37.25 16.34
C VAL A 65 -6.86 36.18 16.79
N ASP A 66 -6.60 36.10 18.08
CA ASP A 66 -5.71 35.07 18.68
C ASP A 66 -6.23 33.65 18.43
N THR A 67 -7.51 33.40 18.61
CA THR A 67 -8.12 32.07 18.35
C THR A 67 -8.01 31.69 16.87
N VAL A 68 -8.27 32.62 15.96
CA VAL A 68 -8.14 32.40 14.52
C VAL A 68 -6.69 32.07 14.15
N LEU A 69 -5.74 32.83 14.66
CA LEU A 69 -4.31 32.61 14.37
C LEU A 69 -3.82 31.27 14.90
N ARG A 70 -4.22 30.85 16.10
CA ARG A 70 -3.87 29.54 16.65
C ARG A 70 -4.45 28.38 15.82
N LEU A 71 -5.73 28.46 15.46
CA LEU A 71 -6.37 27.42 14.65
C LEU A 71 -5.77 27.37 13.23
N ALA A 72 -5.49 28.53 12.63
CA ALA A 72 -4.82 28.61 11.33
C ALA A 72 -3.38 28.03 11.39
N ALA A 73 -2.62 28.36 12.41
CA ALA A 73 -1.28 27.79 12.60
C ALA A 73 -1.33 26.27 12.79
N LEU A 74 -2.24 25.76 13.61
CA LEU A 74 -2.43 24.33 13.81
C LEU A 74 -2.81 23.64 12.50
N TYR A 75 -3.75 24.20 11.75
CA TYR A 75 -4.16 23.70 10.45
C TYR A 75 -2.98 23.62 9.47
N PHE A 76 -2.19 24.69 9.42
CA PHE A 76 -1.02 24.76 8.53
C PHE A 76 0.06 23.73 8.90
N VAL A 77 0.35 23.55 10.19
CA VAL A 77 1.29 22.53 10.66
C VAL A 77 0.81 21.13 10.31
N LEU A 78 -0.46 20.81 10.54
CA LEU A 78 -1.03 19.52 10.17
C LEU A 78 -0.98 19.28 8.66
N ARG A 79 -1.18 20.30 7.82
CA ARG A 79 -1.04 20.18 6.37
C ARG A 79 0.40 19.91 5.91
N ILE A 80 1.39 20.48 6.58
CA ILE A 80 2.79 20.18 6.29
C ILE A 80 3.10 18.73 6.66
N ILE A 81 2.64 18.28 7.83
CA ILE A 81 2.84 16.90 8.29
C ILE A 81 2.16 15.91 7.32
N ASP A 82 0.93 16.17 6.96
CA ASP A 82 0.16 15.38 5.99
C ASP A 82 0.87 15.27 4.64
N GLY A 83 1.27 16.41 4.08
CA GLY A 83 1.99 16.44 2.80
C GLY A 83 3.35 15.71 2.85
N ALA A 84 4.10 15.87 3.94
CA ALA A 84 5.36 15.15 4.13
C ALA A 84 5.14 13.63 4.26
N ALA A 85 4.17 13.21 5.07
CA ALA A 85 3.84 11.80 5.24
C ALA A 85 3.35 11.16 3.93
N SER A 86 2.48 11.84 3.18
CA SER A 86 1.98 11.40 1.86
C SER A 86 3.12 11.27 0.84
N TYR A 87 4.05 12.22 0.84
CA TYR A 87 5.21 12.17 -0.05
C TYR A 87 6.10 10.95 0.24
N PHE A 88 6.38 10.68 1.51
CA PHE A 88 7.17 9.51 1.90
C PHE A 88 6.44 8.20 1.61
N MET A 89 5.16 8.11 1.90
CA MET A 89 4.31 6.96 1.63
C MET A 89 4.32 6.61 0.14
N SER A 90 4.04 7.58 -0.74
CA SER A 90 4.09 7.38 -2.18
C SER A 90 5.47 6.96 -2.69
N GLY A 91 6.54 7.59 -2.20
CA GLY A 91 7.91 7.29 -2.65
C GLY A 91 8.43 5.95 -2.14
N ILE A 92 8.36 5.73 -0.84
CA ILE A 92 8.95 4.55 -0.17
C ILE A 92 8.15 3.29 -0.49
N GLY A 93 6.82 3.38 -0.54
CA GLY A 93 5.95 2.27 -0.88
C GLY A 93 6.23 1.73 -2.29
N HIS A 94 6.29 2.59 -3.29
CA HIS A 94 6.62 2.17 -4.65
C HIS A 94 8.04 1.58 -4.77
N ILE A 95 9.04 2.15 -4.10
CA ILE A 95 10.39 1.60 -4.07
C ILE A 95 10.38 0.19 -3.46
N MET A 96 9.64 -0.02 -2.38
CA MET A 96 9.48 -1.35 -1.78
C MET A 96 8.85 -2.34 -2.75
N GLY A 97 7.78 -1.95 -3.45
CA GLY A 97 7.13 -2.76 -4.49
C GLY A 97 8.10 -3.20 -5.57
N VAL A 98 8.89 -2.27 -6.11
CA VAL A 98 9.93 -2.54 -7.13
C VAL A 98 11.01 -3.51 -6.62
N HIS A 99 11.41 -3.40 -5.36
CA HIS A 99 12.38 -4.33 -4.77
C HIS A 99 11.80 -5.74 -4.61
N ILE A 100 10.57 -5.87 -4.14
CA ILE A 100 9.87 -7.16 -4.03
C ILE A 100 9.73 -7.79 -5.42
N GLU A 101 9.29 -7.02 -6.42
CA GLU A 101 9.18 -7.46 -7.80
C GLU A 101 10.52 -7.95 -8.36
N THR A 102 11.58 -7.22 -8.10
CA THR A 102 12.94 -7.58 -8.55
C THR A 102 13.42 -8.89 -7.91
N ASP A 103 13.19 -9.07 -6.61
CA ASP A 103 13.54 -10.30 -5.90
C ASP A 103 12.75 -11.49 -6.47
N MET A 104 11.43 -11.34 -6.64
CA MET A 104 10.57 -12.40 -7.21
C MET A 104 10.95 -12.73 -8.67
N ARG A 105 11.26 -11.69 -9.48
CA ARG A 105 11.69 -11.87 -10.87
C ARG A 105 13.01 -12.63 -10.94
N ARG A 106 13.95 -12.31 -10.06
CA ARG A 106 15.23 -13.02 -9.97
C ARG A 106 15.03 -14.50 -9.62
N ASP A 107 14.25 -14.78 -8.58
CA ASP A 107 13.98 -16.16 -8.15
C ASP A 107 13.25 -16.96 -9.23
N ALA A 108 12.29 -16.35 -9.92
CA ALA A 108 11.60 -16.99 -11.04
C ALA A 108 12.56 -17.28 -12.21
N PHE A 109 13.44 -16.35 -12.54
CA PHE A 109 14.42 -16.52 -13.60
C PHE A 109 15.45 -17.59 -13.25
N ASP A 110 15.98 -17.58 -12.03
CA ASP A 110 16.91 -18.61 -11.54
C ASP A 110 16.27 -20.00 -11.56
N HIS A 111 14.97 -20.09 -11.26
CA HIS A 111 14.24 -21.34 -11.36
C HIS A 111 14.12 -21.80 -12.82
N LEU A 112 13.79 -20.90 -13.74
CA LEU A 112 13.70 -21.21 -15.17
C LEU A 112 15.02 -21.73 -15.73
N LEU A 113 16.14 -21.15 -15.35
CA LEU A 113 17.47 -21.59 -15.82
C LEU A 113 17.84 -23.03 -15.40
N ARG A 114 17.16 -23.57 -14.40
CA ARG A 114 17.37 -24.95 -13.91
C ARG A 114 16.41 -25.97 -14.54
N LEU A 115 15.45 -25.52 -15.35
CA LEU A 115 14.49 -26.40 -16.00
C LEU A 115 15.11 -27.08 -17.22
N ASP A 116 14.68 -28.33 -17.47
CA ASP A 116 15.17 -29.14 -18.56
C ASP A 116 14.65 -28.67 -19.92
N HIS A 117 15.37 -28.99 -20.98
CA HIS A 117 15.00 -28.73 -22.37
C HIS A 117 13.60 -29.22 -22.74
N THR A 118 13.16 -30.34 -22.17
CA THR A 118 11.83 -30.91 -22.37
C THR A 118 10.71 -29.93 -21.98
N TYR A 119 10.92 -29.13 -20.94
CA TYR A 119 9.97 -28.11 -20.53
C TYR A 119 9.82 -27.02 -21.62
N TYR A 120 10.94 -26.54 -22.16
CA TYR A 120 10.94 -25.46 -23.16
C TYR A 120 10.40 -25.90 -24.52
N ASN A 121 10.55 -27.16 -24.89
CA ASN A 121 9.98 -27.73 -26.11
C ASN A 121 8.45 -27.74 -26.08
N ASN A 122 7.86 -27.86 -24.89
CA ASN A 122 6.41 -27.94 -24.70
C ASN A 122 5.76 -26.63 -24.20
N THR A 123 6.56 -25.59 -23.96
CA THR A 123 6.07 -24.34 -23.40
C THR A 123 6.46 -23.15 -24.25
N LYS A 124 5.52 -22.25 -24.52
CA LYS A 124 5.80 -21.01 -25.25
C LYS A 124 6.60 -20.04 -24.36
N VAL A 125 7.88 -19.88 -24.63
CA VAL A 125 8.80 -19.00 -23.87
C VAL A 125 8.24 -17.57 -23.76
N GLY A 126 7.60 -17.04 -24.81
CA GLY A 126 6.95 -15.73 -24.78
C GLY A 126 5.84 -15.62 -23.74
N GLN A 127 5.08 -16.70 -23.47
CA GLN A 127 4.08 -16.72 -22.40
C GLN A 127 4.72 -16.65 -21.00
N ILE A 128 5.84 -17.35 -20.80
CA ILE A 128 6.59 -17.31 -19.54
C ILE A 128 7.11 -15.90 -19.30
N MET A 129 7.71 -15.29 -20.33
CA MET A 129 8.23 -13.92 -20.23
C MET A 129 7.12 -12.91 -19.94
N GLY A 130 5.96 -13.01 -20.59
CA GLY A 130 4.81 -12.17 -20.30
C GLY A 130 4.35 -12.26 -18.84
N ARG A 131 4.34 -13.47 -18.27
CA ARG A 131 3.99 -13.66 -16.85
C ARG A 131 5.02 -13.05 -15.90
N ILE A 132 6.31 -13.19 -16.19
CA ILE A 132 7.38 -12.65 -15.36
C ILE A 132 7.44 -11.12 -15.42
N THR A 133 7.05 -10.54 -16.55
CA THR A 133 7.05 -9.08 -16.72
C THR A 133 5.75 -8.42 -16.27
N ASN A 134 4.61 -8.92 -16.68
CA ASN A 134 3.34 -8.24 -16.48
C ASN A 134 2.58 -8.76 -15.25
N ASP A 135 2.36 -10.09 -15.15
CA ASP A 135 1.59 -10.64 -14.03
C ASP A 135 2.30 -10.42 -12.69
N LEU A 136 3.64 -10.37 -12.69
CA LEU A 136 4.42 -10.14 -11.48
C LEU A 136 4.29 -8.70 -10.99
N PHE A 137 4.26 -7.74 -11.90
CA PHE A 137 3.99 -6.35 -11.58
C PHE A 137 2.62 -6.19 -10.90
N ASP A 138 1.56 -6.78 -11.48
CA ASP A 138 0.21 -6.72 -10.91
C ASP A 138 0.13 -7.33 -9.51
N VAL A 139 0.87 -8.44 -9.27
CA VAL A 139 0.93 -9.08 -7.95
C VAL A 139 1.61 -8.18 -6.92
N THR A 140 2.68 -7.48 -7.29
CA THR A 140 3.42 -6.62 -6.35
C THR A 140 2.67 -5.32 -6.06
N GLU A 141 2.02 -4.73 -7.04
CA GLU A 141 1.13 -3.57 -6.86
C GLU A 141 -0.03 -3.92 -5.92
N PHE A 142 -0.71 -5.04 -6.17
CA PHE A 142 -1.77 -5.51 -5.28
C PHE A 142 -1.27 -5.76 -3.84
N ALA A 143 -0.11 -6.37 -3.70
CA ALA A 143 0.43 -6.74 -2.40
C ALA A 143 0.92 -5.55 -1.57
N HIS A 144 1.27 -4.44 -2.22
CA HIS A 144 1.63 -3.19 -1.55
C HIS A 144 0.37 -2.37 -1.21
N HIS A 145 -0.48 -2.09 -2.17
CA HIS A 145 -1.64 -1.23 -1.97
C HIS A 145 -2.73 -1.85 -1.09
N CYS A 146 -2.98 -3.17 -1.18
CA CYS A 146 -4.04 -3.79 -0.41
C CYS A 146 -3.88 -3.67 1.11
N PRO A 147 -2.74 -4.02 1.72
CA PRO A 147 -2.55 -3.87 3.17
C PRO A 147 -2.70 -2.43 3.64
N GLU A 148 -2.18 -1.48 2.86
CA GLU A 148 -2.25 -0.04 3.14
C GLU A 148 -3.69 0.46 3.13
N GLU A 149 -4.45 0.19 2.07
CA GLU A 149 -5.84 0.61 1.94
C GLU A 149 -6.76 -0.01 2.99
N PHE A 150 -6.57 -1.30 3.30
CA PHE A 150 -7.32 -1.95 4.40
C PHE A 150 -7.00 -1.32 5.75
N PHE A 151 -5.76 -0.97 6.00
CA PHE A 151 -5.34 -0.33 7.24
C PHE A 151 -5.94 1.08 7.38
N ILE A 152 -5.86 1.90 6.33
CA ILE A 152 -6.49 3.23 6.26
C ILE A 152 -8.00 3.12 6.47
N ALA A 153 -8.67 2.21 5.76
CA ALA A 153 -10.11 2.01 5.88
C ALA A 153 -10.51 1.60 7.30
N ALA A 154 -9.77 0.69 7.94
CA ALA A 154 -10.02 0.27 9.30
C ALA A 154 -9.92 1.44 10.29
N ILE A 155 -8.89 2.27 10.19
CA ILE A 155 -8.74 3.47 11.04
C ILE A 155 -9.90 4.43 10.80
N LYS A 156 -10.23 4.74 9.54
CA LYS A 156 -11.33 5.66 9.20
C LYS A 156 -12.67 5.18 9.76
N ILE A 157 -12.98 3.89 9.64
CA ILE A 157 -14.22 3.30 10.18
C ILE A 157 -14.25 3.43 11.71
N VAL A 158 -13.20 2.99 12.40
CA VAL A 158 -13.15 3.03 13.88
C VAL A 158 -13.29 4.46 14.40
N VAL A 159 -12.52 5.39 13.85
CA VAL A 159 -12.54 6.78 14.30
C VAL A 159 -13.88 7.45 13.97
N SER A 160 -14.47 7.16 12.80
CA SER A 160 -15.80 7.69 12.45
C SER A 160 -16.88 7.24 13.43
N PHE A 161 -16.85 5.98 13.87
CA PHE A 161 -17.79 5.48 14.90
C PHE A 161 -17.56 6.07 16.30
N ILE A 162 -16.33 6.50 16.61
CA ILE A 162 -16.03 7.16 17.90
C ILE A 162 -16.51 8.62 17.92
N ILE A 163 -16.47 9.28 16.75
CA ILE A 163 -16.83 10.71 16.62
C ILE A 163 -18.34 10.92 16.47
N LEU A 164 -19.06 9.90 15.98
CA LEU A 164 -20.51 9.94 15.77
C LEU A 164 -21.28 9.80 17.07
#